data_79da404b66534cc2d5f336318997fd7c
#
_entry.id   79da404b66534cc2d5f336318997fd7c
#
_cell.length_a   1.000
_cell.length_b   1.000
_cell.length_c   1.000
_cell.angle_alpha   90.00
_cell.angle_beta   90.00
_cell.angle_gamma   90.00
#
_symmetry.space_group_name_H-M   'P 1'
#
loop_
_entity.id
_entity.type
_entity.pdbx_description
1 polymer ?
#
loop_
_entity_poly.entity_id
_entity_poly.type
_entity_poly.pdbx_seq_one_letter_code
_entity_poly.pdbx_strand_id
1 'polypeptide(L)'
;MTYVISDLHGYLLEKLKKLLAKANFGEDDFLYILGDVVDRNGDGGVEILEWLLSQYNVQLILGNHEAMLLSCEFLFDEITDESVAAFDTEKIEILTNYQLNGGDVTLKALSDLNKKSPETVQDILDYLHDAPLYEAVTAGGKDYFLCHSGIDDFEKDKKISEYEPDAFIWAWPELTDEYFDDITTVFGHTPTMNYGTEYKNKIIKTHTWIAIDMGASDGATEPVLLRLDDMAEFRN
;
A
#
# COMPACT_ATOMS: atom_id res chain seq x y z
N MET A 1 -3.46 14.53 -14.53
CA MET A 1 -4.41 13.46 -14.25
C MET A 1 -4.05 12.79 -12.94
N THR A 2 -5.01 12.15 -12.26
CA THR A 2 -4.81 11.46 -10.98
C THR A 2 -4.96 9.96 -11.16
N TYR A 3 -3.96 9.20 -10.73
CA TYR A 3 -3.91 7.75 -10.88
C TYR A 3 -3.85 7.08 -9.51
N VAL A 4 -4.40 5.87 -9.42
CA VAL A 4 -4.28 5.00 -8.24
C VAL A 4 -3.87 3.59 -8.66
N ILE A 5 -3.09 2.93 -7.82
CA ILE A 5 -2.69 1.53 -7.90
C ILE A 5 -2.55 0.98 -6.49
N SER A 6 -2.66 -0.31 -6.27
CA SER A 6 -2.68 -0.91 -4.94
C SER A 6 -2.04 -2.30 -4.94
N ASP A 7 -1.60 -2.75 -3.77
CA ASP A 7 -1.21 -4.13 -3.48
C ASP A 7 -0.16 -4.68 -4.45
N LEU A 8 0.99 -4.01 -4.51
CA LEU A 8 2.08 -4.36 -5.44
C LEU A 8 2.87 -5.59 -4.98
N HIS A 9 3.03 -5.79 -3.68
CA HIS A 9 3.66 -6.96 -3.07
C HIS A 9 4.93 -7.43 -3.79
N GLY A 10 5.94 -6.56 -3.86
CA GLY A 10 7.19 -6.86 -4.54
C GLY A 10 7.09 -6.89 -6.07
N TYR A 11 6.11 -6.21 -6.64
CA TYR A 11 6.00 -6.02 -8.08
C TYR A 11 7.26 -5.33 -8.63
N LEU A 12 7.74 -5.79 -9.79
CA LEU A 12 8.99 -5.26 -10.34
C LEU A 12 8.85 -3.79 -10.76
N LEU A 13 9.78 -2.94 -10.31
CA LEU A 13 9.79 -1.51 -10.65
C LEU A 13 9.77 -1.26 -12.17
N GLU A 14 10.50 -2.07 -12.96
CA GLU A 14 10.47 -1.91 -14.42
C GLU A 14 9.10 -2.22 -15.03
N LYS A 15 8.33 -3.14 -14.43
CA LYS A 15 6.94 -3.40 -14.86
C LYS A 15 6.02 -2.23 -14.49
N LEU A 16 6.17 -1.67 -13.27
CA LEU A 16 5.44 -0.47 -12.85
C LEU A 16 5.72 0.69 -13.81
N LYS A 17 6.98 0.96 -14.13
CA LYS A 17 7.38 2.01 -15.09
C LYS A 17 6.79 1.78 -16.48
N LYS A 18 6.73 0.52 -16.96
CA LYS A 18 6.06 0.20 -18.24
C LYS A 18 4.57 0.48 -18.18
N LEU A 19 3.92 0.18 -17.06
CA LEU A 19 2.50 0.43 -16.86
C LEU A 19 2.20 1.94 -16.85
N LEU A 20 3.00 2.74 -16.15
CA LEU A 20 2.92 4.20 -16.15
C LEU A 20 3.15 4.78 -17.57
N ALA A 21 4.13 4.26 -18.32
CA ALA A 21 4.35 4.67 -19.70
C ALA A 21 3.17 4.36 -20.62
N LYS A 22 2.49 3.22 -20.46
CA LYS A 22 1.24 2.90 -21.20
C LYS A 22 0.12 3.90 -20.91
N ALA A 23 0.05 4.41 -19.69
CA ALA A 23 -0.91 5.43 -19.29
C ALA A 23 -0.53 6.84 -19.74
N ASN A 24 0.66 7.03 -20.36
CA ASN A 24 1.30 8.32 -20.66
C ASN A 24 1.45 9.19 -19.40
N PHE A 25 1.75 8.56 -18.24
CA PHE A 25 2.00 9.27 -16.99
C PHE A 25 3.20 10.21 -17.14
N GLY A 26 3.07 11.46 -16.76
CA GLY A 26 4.08 12.50 -16.89
C GLY A 26 4.17 13.42 -15.67
N GLU A 27 4.94 14.50 -15.80
CA GLU A 27 5.28 15.41 -14.70
C GLU A 27 4.08 16.17 -14.12
N ASP A 28 3.03 16.39 -14.94
CA ASP A 28 1.79 17.07 -14.53
C ASP A 28 0.74 16.09 -13.92
N ASP A 29 1.05 14.80 -13.88
CA ASP A 29 0.16 13.77 -13.32
C ASP A 29 0.56 13.44 -11.88
N PHE A 30 -0.35 12.84 -11.11
CA PHE A 30 -0.09 12.37 -9.76
C PHE A 30 -0.52 10.91 -9.58
N LEU A 31 0.32 10.10 -8.96
CA LEU A 31 0.04 8.70 -8.63
C LEU A 31 -0.07 8.51 -7.12
N TYR A 32 -1.14 7.89 -6.67
CA TYR A 32 -1.26 7.35 -5.33
C TYR A 32 -1.12 5.83 -5.36
N ILE A 33 -0.22 5.28 -4.55
CA ILE A 33 -0.10 3.85 -4.30
C ILE A 33 -0.82 3.57 -2.99
N LEU A 34 -1.90 2.80 -3.04
CA LEU A 34 -2.78 2.58 -1.89
C LEU A 34 -2.28 1.44 -0.99
N GLY A 35 -1.01 1.48 -0.61
CA GLY A 35 -0.38 0.54 0.30
C GLY A 35 0.05 -0.79 -0.32
N ASP A 36 0.66 -1.62 0.52
CA ASP A 36 1.12 -2.97 0.24
C ASP A 36 2.06 -3.06 -0.97
N VAL A 37 3.07 -2.18 -0.99
CA VAL A 37 4.20 -2.23 -1.92
C VAL A 37 5.12 -3.39 -1.57
N VAL A 38 5.30 -3.61 -0.25
CA VAL A 38 6.27 -4.57 0.27
C VAL A 38 5.77 -6.00 0.30
N ASP A 39 6.70 -6.93 0.52
CA ASP A 39 6.51 -8.35 0.83
C ASP A 39 6.17 -9.26 -0.35
N ARG A 40 6.18 -10.55 -0.04
CA ARG A 40 5.70 -11.71 -0.82
C ARG A 40 6.51 -12.05 -2.06
N ASN A 41 6.77 -11.10 -2.98
CA ASN A 41 7.39 -11.38 -4.28
C ASN A 41 8.63 -10.54 -4.53
N GLY A 42 9.36 -10.87 -5.58
CA GLY A 42 10.48 -10.08 -6.11
C GLY A 42 11.58 -9.83 -5.08
N ASP A 43 11.91 -8.56 -4.93
CA ASP A 43 12.82 -8.03 -3.90
C ASP A 43 12.08 -7.50 -2.67
N GLY A 44 10.81 -7.87 -2.50
CA GLY A 44 9.94 -7.35 -1.44
C GLY A 44 9.57 -5.88 -1.61
N GLY A 45 9.63 -5.34 -2.84
CA GLY A 45 9.23 -3.97 -3.14
C GLY A 45 10.30 -2.90 -2.82
N VAL A 46 11.50 -3.30 -2.39
CA VAL A 46 12.55 -2.36 -1.96
C VAL A 46 12.99 -1.43 -3.09
N GLU A 47 13.13 -1.92 -4.34
CA GLU A 47 13.44 -1.04 -5.49
C GLU A 47 12.35 0.02 -5.72
N ILE A 48 11.08 -0.30 -5.45
CA ILE A 48 9.99 0.69 -5.54
C ILE A 48 10.12 1.71 -4.42
N LEU A 49 10.41 1.29 -3.18
CA LEU A 49 10.62 2.22 -2.06
C LEU A 49 11.81 3.17 -2.33
N GLU A 50 12.95 2.65 -2.79
CA GLU A 50 14.09 3.51 -3.20
C GLU A 50 13.69 4.51 -4.31
N TRP A 51 12.90 4.05 -5.29
CA TRP A 51 12.41 4.92 -6.36
C TRP A 51 11.49 6.02 -5.80
N LEU A 52 10.60 5.71 -4.86
CA LEU A 52 9.66 6.65 -4.23
C LEU A 52 10.39 7.82 -3.54
N LEU A 53 11.56 7.59 -2.92
CA LEU A 53 12.35 8.66 -2.27
C LEU A 53 12.72 9.82 -3.23
N SER A 54 12.70 9.58 -4.53
CA SER A 54 13.04 10.58 -5.56
C SER A 54 11.84 11.14 -6.33
N GLN A 55 10.62 10.65 -6.04
CA GLN A 55 9.42 11.08 -6.77
C GLN A 55 8.70 12.21 -6.04
N TYR A 56 8.38 13.30 -6.73
CA TYR A 56 7.60 14.42 -6.17
C TYR A 56 6.12 14.33 -6.50
N ASN A 57 5.74 13.47 -7.45
CA ASN A 57 4.37 13.31 -7.94
C ASN A 57 3.85 11.88 -7.78
N VAL A 58 4.46 11.12 -6.88
CA VAL A 58 4.01 9.79 -6.46
C VAL A 58 3.99 9.75 -4.93
N GLN A 59 2.88 9.33 -4.35
CA GLN A 59 2.71 9.19 -2.91
C GLN A 59 2.23 7.79 -2.55
N LEU A 60 2.88 7.18 -1.56
CA LEU A 60 2.41 5.97 -0.90
C LEU A 60 1.42 6.35 0.21
N ILE A 61 0.29 5.68 0.25
CA ILE A 61 -0.61 5.60 1.41
C ILE A 61 -0.23 4.34 2.17
N LEU A 62 -0.11 4.42 3.48
CA LEU A 62 0.38 3.31 4.31
C LEU A 62 -0.57 2.12 4.24
N GLY A 63 -0.04 0.94 3.91
CA GLY A 63 -0.75 -0.34 4.01
C GLY A 63 -0.39 -1.11 5.28
N ASN A 64 -1.10 -2.20 5.54
CA ASN A 64 -0.82 -3.03 6.71
C ASN A 64 0.53 -3.76 6.60
N HIS A 65 1.01 -4.05 5.40
CA HIS A 65 2.33 -4.66 5.20
C HIS A 65 3.46 -3.68 5.51
N GLU A 66 3.35 -2.40 5.14
CA GLU A 66 4.28 -1.37 5.57
C GLU A 66 4.23 -1.16 7.09
N ALA A 67 3.06 -1.16 7.72
CA ALA A 67 2.91 -1.06 9.17
C ALA A 67 3.56 -2.24 9.92
N MET A 68 3.43 -3.47 9.38
CA MET A 68 4.13 -4.64 9.92
C MET A 68 5.65 -4.53 9.75
N LEU A 69 6.15 -4.00 8.63
CA LEU A 69 7.58 -3.74 8.42
C LEU A 69 8.10 -2.74 9.45
N LEU A 70 7.42 -1.61 9.66
CA LEU A 70 7.76 -0.61 10.66
C LEU A 70 7.80 -1.19 12.08
N SER A 71 6.88 -2.12 12.40
CA SER A 71 6.92 -2.83 13.68
C SER A 71 8.17 -3.69 13.87
N CYS A 72 8.88 -4.00 12.79
CA CYS A 72 10.14 -4.75 12.77
C CYS A 72 11.38 -3.86 12.57
N GLU A 73 11.28 -2.53 12.58
CA GLU A 73 12.40 -1.60 12.34
C GLU A 73 13.59 -1.80 13.29
N PHE A 74 13.34 -2.30 14.51
CA PHE A 74 14.38 -2.65 15.48
C PHE A 74 15.45 -3.62 14.94
N LEU A 75 15.19 -4.29 13.83
CA LEU A 75 16.17 -5.18 13.16
C LEU A 75 17.26 -4.39 12.42
N PHE A 76 17.05 -3.11 12.19
CA PHE A 76 17.98 -2.20 11.50
C PHE A 76 18.74 -1.29 12.46
N ASP A 77 18.43 -1.37 13.78
CA ASP A 77 19.15 -0.66 14.83
C ASP A 77 20.61 -1.11 14.93
N GLU A 78 21.46 -0.25 15.49
CA GLU A 78 22.85 -0.60 15.81
C GLU A 78 22.89 -1.74 16.85
N ILE A 79 23.72 -2.75 16.60
CA ILE A 79 23.87 -3.87 17.51
C ILE A 79 24.73 -3.43 18.71
N THR A 80 24.08 -3.22 19.84
CA THR A 80 24.68 -2.90 21.14
C THR A 80 24.27 -3.92 22.20
N ASP A 81 24.94 -3.92 23.35
CA ASP A 81 24.52 -4.79 24.47
C ASP A 81 23.08 -4.44 24.92
N GLU A 82 22.66 -3.18 24.78
CA GLU A 82 21.31 -2.70 25.11
C GLU A 82 20.28 -3.19 24.09
N SER A 83 20.55 -3.08 22.78
CA SER A 83 19.62 -3.56 21.73
C SER A 83 19.45 -5.08 21.79
N VAL A 84 20.54 -5.82 22.10
CA VAL A 84 20.47 -7.28 22.31
C VAL A 84 19.65 -7.65 23.55
N ALA A 85 19.82 -6.92 24.67
CA ALA A 85 19.05 -7.13 25.88
C ALA A 85 17.56 -6.75 25.74
N ALA A 86 17.24 -5.82 24.84
CA ALA A 86 15.88 -5.40 24.51
C ALA A 86 15.17 -6.34 23.51
N PHE A 87 15.87 -7.37 23.01
CA PHE A 87 15.27 -8.36 22.09
C PHE A 87 14.55 -9.44 22.91
N ASP A 88 13.28 -9.22 23.17
CA ASP A 88 12.42 -10.03 24.02
C ASP A 88 11.42 -10.93 23.23
N THR A 89 10.52 -11.59 23.96
CA THR A 89 9.52 -12.48 23.36
C THR A 89 8.54 -11.72 22.46
N GLU A 90 8.19 -10.49 22.79
CA GLU A 90 7.27 -9.66 22.01
C GLU A 90 7.85 -9.33 20.62
N LYS A 91 9.11 -8.93 20.55
CA LYS A 91 9.81 -8.71 19.27
C LYS A 91 9.92 -9.98 18.43
N ILE A 92 10.08 -11.14 19.05
CA ILE A 92 10.09 -12.43 18.36
C ILE A 92 8.70 -12.73 17.77
N GLU A 93 7.63 -12.45 18.50
CA GLU A 93 6.25 -12.64 18.02
C GLU A 93 5.92 -11.69 16.86
N ILE A 94 6.28 -10.41 16.98
CA ILE A 94 6.13 -9.42 15.90
C ILE A 94 6.85 -9.87 14.62
N LEU A 95 8.13 -10.24 14.73
CA LEU A 95 8.93 -10.72 13.62
C LEU A 95 8.34 -12.00 12.99
N THR A 96 7.91 -12.94 13.84
CA THR A 96 7.31 -14.19 13.36
C THR A 96 6.02 -13.93 12.60
N ASN A 97 5.17 -13.04 13.11
CA ASN A 97 3.94 -12.65 12.46
C ASN A 97 4.22 -12.00 11.09
N TYR A 98 5.18 -11.08 11.03
CA TYR A 98 5.57 -10.43 9.78
C TYR A 98 6.10 -11.44 8.75
N GLN A 99 6.96 -12.38 9.17
CA GLN A 99 7.46 -13.43 8.27
C GLN A 99 6.35 -14.35 7.75
N LEU A 100 5.36 -14.71 8.59
CA LEU A 100 4.20 -15.51 8.18
C LEU A 100 3.33 -14.77 7.14
N ASN A 101 3.37 -13.44 7.13
CA ASN A 101 2.69 -12.61 6.14
C ASN A 101 3.52 -12.36 4.86
N GLY A 102 4.74 -12.93 4.77
CA GLY A 102 5.58 -12.86 3.58
C GLY A 102 6.67 -11.78 3.63
N GLY A 103 6.96 -11.23 4.83
CA GLY A 103 7.94 -10.16 5.04
C GLY A 103 9.42 -10.60 4.95
N ASP A 104 9.70 -11.90 4.87
CA ASP A 104 11.06 -12.43 4.83
C ASP A 104 11.85 -11.95 3.60
N VAL A 105 11.21 -11.76 2.45
CA VAL A 105 11.84 -11.25 1.23
C VAL A 105 12.24 -9.78 1.39
N THR A 106 11.37 -8.95 1.98
CA THR A 106 11.63 -7.53 2.26
C THR A 106 12.73 -7.36 3.29
N LEU A 107 12.65 -8.08 4.41
CA LEU A 107 13.68 -8.06 5.45
C LEU A 107 15.06 -8.45 4.91
N LYS A 108 15.11 -9.46 4.03
CA LYS A 108 16.35 -9.87 3.38
C LYS A 108 16.90 -8.78 2.48
N ALA A 109 16.06 -8.19 1.62
CA ALA A 109 16.47 -7.15 0.69
C ALA A 109 16.95 -5.88 1.44
N LEU A 110 16.20 -5.43 2.45
CA LEU A 110 16.60 -4.30 3.30
C LEU A 110 17.87 -4.60 4.11
N SER A 111 18.05 -5.84 4.63
CA SER A 111 19.30 -6.22 5.29
C SER A 111 20.50 -6.19 4.34
N ASP A 112 20.33 -6.59 3.09
CA ASP A 112 21.39 -6.54 2.07
C ASP A 112 21.66 -5.09 1.62
N LEU A 113 20.65 -4.23 1.59
CA LEU A 113 20.77 -2.77 1.35
C LEU A 113 21.46 -2.09 2.55
N ASN A 114 21.09 -2.41 3.78
CA ASN A 114 21.66 -1.82 5.01
C ASN A 114 23.18 -2.04 5.14
N LYS A 115 23.68 -3.17 4.65
CA LYS A 115 25.14 -3.43 4.60
C LYS A 115 25.89 -2.51 3.62
N LYS A 116 25.19 -1.95 2.63
CA LYS A 116 25.78 -1.13 1.54
C LYS A 116 25.52 0.35 1.76
N SER A 117 24.33 0.70 2.19
CA SER A 117 23.83 2.07 2.38
C SER A 117 22.82 2.11 3.53
N PRO A 118 23.30 2.11 4.80
CA PRO A 118 22.41 2.20 5.96
C PRO A 118 21.52 3.46 5.94
N GLU A 119 22.06 4.57 5.43
CA GLU A 119 21.31 5.80 5.27
C GLU A 119 20.10 5.68 4.36
N THR A 120 20.20 4.89 3.28
CA THR A 120 19.04 4.65 2.39
C THR A 120 17.94 3.84 3.08
N VAL A 121 18.33 2.86 3.93
CA VAL A 121 17.34 2.12 4.72
C VAL A 121 16.64 3.05 5.71
N GLN A 122 17.39 3.95 6.36
CA GLN A 122 16.79 4.93 7.26
C GLN A 122 15.85 5.89 6.49
N ASP A 123 16.27 6.39 5.33
CA ASP A 123 15.42 7.24 4.47
C ASP A 123 14.12 6.52 4.07
N ILE A 124 14.18 5.20 3.79
CA ILE A 124 12.98 4.39 3.51
C ILE A 124 12.08 4.29 4.75
N LEU A 125 12.63 3.99 5.93
CA LEU A 125 11.85 3.89 7.17
C LEU A 125 11.21 5.24 7.53
N ASP A 126 11.96 6.34 7.43
CA ASP A 126 11.46 7.70 7.66
C ASP A 126 10.33 8.05 6.67
N TYR A 127 10.48 7.68 5.38
CA TYR A 127 9.45 7.87 4.37
C TYR A 127 8.15 7.08 4.70
N LEU A 128 8.29 5.84 5.19
CA LEU A 128 7.14 5.02 5.59
C LEU A 128 6.46 5.56 6.86
N HIS A 129 7.22 6.08 7.83
CA HIS A 129 6.67 6.75 9.02
C HIS A 129 5.88 8.02 8.66
N ASP A 130 6.31 8.75 7.64
CA ASP A 130 5.64 9.96 7.14
C ASP A 130 4.48 9.66 6.17
N ALA A 131 4.30 8.40 5.74
CA ALA A 131 3.24 8.03 4.81
C ALA A 131 1.85 8.22 5.43
N PRO A 132 0.92 8.93 4.76
CA PRO A 132 -0.42 9.13 5.28
C PRO A 132 -1.23 7.83 5.25
N LEU A 133 -2.22 7.74 6.15
CA LEU A 133 -3.21 6.65 6.19
C LEU A 133 -4.32 6.81 5.14
N TYR A 134 -4.57 8.04 4.73
CA TYR A 134 -5.58 8.40 3.73
C TYR A 134 -5.27 9.74 3.09
N GLU A 135 -5.86 9.96 1.92
CA GLU A 135 -5.86 11.25 1.22
C GLU A 135 -7.24 11.56 0.63
N ALA A 136 -7.57 12.85 0.56
CA ALA A 136 -8.78 13.32 -0.10
C ALA A 136 -8.39 14.10 -1.37
N VAL A 137 -8.88 13.66 -2.52
CA VAL A 137 -8.49 14.22 -3.81
C VAL A 137 -9.71 14.51 -4.70
N THR A 138 -9.58 15.50 -5.56
CA THR A 138 -10.58 15.78 -6.60
C THR A 138 -9.98 15.42 -7.97
N ALA A 139 -10.65 14.55 -8.72
CA ALA A 139 -10.24 14.15 -10.07
C ALA A 139 -11.45 14.04 -11.00
N GLY A 140 -11.36 14.55 -12.24
CA GLY A 140 -12.47 14.51 -13.18
C GLY A 140 -13.75 15.21 -12.69
N GLY A 141 -13.63 16.14 -11.74
CA GLY A 141 -14.76 16.86 -11.11
C GLY A 141 -15.52 16.05 -10.08
N LYS A 142 -14.93 14.98 -9.52
CA LYS A 142 -15.46 14.16 -8.44
C LYS A 142 -14.47 14.11 -7.30
N ASP A 143 -14.98 13.95 -6.08
CA ASP A 143 -14.18 13.82 -4.88
C ASP A 143 -13.99 12.35 -4.50
N TYR A 144 -12.76 12.01 -4.13
CA TYR A 144 -12.36 10.67 -3.73
C TYR A 144 -11.66 10.69 -2.38
N PHE A 145 -11.96 9.69 -1.57
CA PHE A 145 -11.23 9.37 -0.35
C PHE A 145 -10.38 8.12 -0.62
N LEU A 146 -9.07 8.26 -0.54
CA LEU A 146 -8.11 7.22 -0.82
C LEU A 146 -7.56 6.65 0.49
N CYS A 147 -7.62 5.34 0.69
CA CYS A 147 -7.03 4.65 1.84
C CYS A 147 -6.61 3.24 1.40
N HIS A 148 -5.95 2.49 2.29
CA HIS A 148 -5.50 1.16 1.92
C HIS A 148 -6.64 0.13 1.88
N SER A 149 -7.43 -0.02 2.95
CA SER A 149 -8.37 -1.15 3.11
C SER A 149 -9.85 -0.79 3.09
N GLY A 150 -10.19 0.48 3.03
CA GLY A 150 -11.50 1.01 3.35
C GLY A 150 -11.50 1.62 4.76
N ILE A 151 -12.65 1.67 5.44
CA ILE A 151 -12.78 2.21 6.80
C ILE A 151 -13.55 1.21 7.65
N ASP A 152 -12.90 0.65 8.66
CA ASP A 152 -13.52 -0.29 9.58
C ASP A 152 -14.52 0.42 10.51
N ASP A 153 -15.66 -0.23 10.81
CA ASP A 153 -16.71 0.32 11.66
C ASP A 153 -17.09 1.77 11.29
N PHE A 154 -17.28 2.01 9.97
CA PHE A 154 -17.59 3.36 9.47
C PHE A 154 -18.93 3.88 9.98
N GLU A 155 -18.93 5.10 10.53
CA GLU A 155 -20.09 5.85 11.00
C GLU A 155 -20.15 7.22 10.30
N LYS A 156 -21.27 7.54 9.63
CA LYS A 156 -21.43 8.80 8.84
C LYS A 156 -21.18 10.08 9.64
N ASP A 157 -21.50 10.07 10.92
CA ASP A 157 -21.39 11.25 11.80
C ASP A 157 -20.04 11.33 12.54
N LYS A 158 -19.21 10.29 12.46
CA LYS A 158 -17.89 10.24 13.08
C LYS A 158 -16.84 10.92 12.19
N LYS A 159 -16.03 11.78 12.81
CA LYS A 159 -14.95 12.44 12.06
C LYS A 159 -13.84 11.45 11.73
N ILE A 160 -13.23 11.59 10.56
CA ILE A 160 -12.11 10.75 10.12
C ILE A 160 -10.95 10.77 11.13
N SER A 161 -10.69 11.90 11.78
CA SER A 161 -9.65 12.05 12.81
C SER A 161 -9.95 11.34 14.14
N GLU A 162 -11.13 10.73 14.29
CA GLU A 162 -11.54 9.99 15.49
C GLU A 162 -11.39 8.46 15.31
N TYR A 163 -10.97 8.01 14.12
CA TYR A 163 -10.65 6.61 13.87
C TYR A 163 -9.19 6.31 14.20
N GLU A 164 -8.97 5.13 14.77
CA GLU A 164 -7.60 4.64 15.00
C GLU A 164 -6.94 4.27 13.65
N PRO A 165 -5.59 4.31 13.54
CA PRO A 165 -4.88 3.97 12.31
C PRO A 165 -5.30 2.65 11.68
N ASP A 166 -5.51 1.62 12.49
CA ASP A 166 -5.88 0.27 12.05
C ASP A 166 -7.20 0.24 11.26
N ALA A 167 -8.10 1.19 11.51
CA ALA A 167 -9.36 1.27 10.78
C ALA A 167 -9.19 1.51 9.27
N PHE A 168 -8.03 2.06 8.84
CA PHE A 168 -7.75 2.38 7.43
C PHE A 168 -6.91 1.32 6.73
N ILE A 169 -6.27 0.41 7.49
CA ILE A 169 -5.30 -0.55 6.94
C ILE A 169 -5.70 -2.02 7.16
N TRP A 170 -6.73 -2.31 7.97
CA TRP A 170 -7.20 -3.67 8.27
C TRP A 170 -8.70 -3.88 8.03
N ALA A 171 -9.41 -2.95 7.41
CA ALA A 171 -10.83 -3.11 7.12
C ALA A 171 -11.08 -4.25 6.10
N TRP A 172 -12.21 -4.94 6.27
CA TRP A 172 -12.69 -5.99 5.36
C TRP A 172 -14.12 -5.68 4.94
N PRO A 173 -14.35 -4.66 4.10
CA PRO A 173 -15.70 -4.23 3.75
C PRO A 173 -16.47 -5.31 3.00
N GLU A 174 -17.76 -5.40 3.26
CA GLU A 174 -18.70 -6.22 2.50
C GLU A 174 -19.27 -5.45 1.31
N LEU A 175 -19.82 -6.15 0.30
CA LEU A 175 -20.44 -5.50 -0.87
C LEU A 175 -21.61 -4.59 -0.52
N THR A 176 -22.21 -4.78 0.66
CA THR A 176 -23.34 -4.02 1.18
C THR A 176 -22.95 -2.81 2.00
N ASP A 177 -21.66 -2.65 2.31
CA ASP A 177 -21.20 -1.51 3.11
C ASP A 177 -21.26 -0.24 2.29
N GLU A 178 -21.62 0.84 2.97
CA GLU A 178 -21.72 2.18 2.41
C GLU A 178 -20.84 3.14 3.22
N TYR A 179 -20.07 3.96 2.50
CA TYR A 179 -19.27 5.03 3.08
C TYR A 179 -19.94 6.39 2.88
N PHE A 180 -19.20 7.41 2.47
CA PHE A 180 -19.71 8.77 2.28
C PHE A 180 -20.72 8.85 1.13
N ASP A 181 -21.71 9.76 1.25
CA ASP A 181 -22.71 9.94 0.21
C ASP A 181 -22.18 10.72 -1.01
N ASP A 182 -21.26 11.69 -0.78
CA ASP A 182 -20.78 12.62 -1.80
C ASP A 182 -19.33 12.37 -2.24
N ILE A 183 -18.61 11.46 -1.56
CA ILE A 183 -17.21 11.15 -1.81
C ILE A 183 -17.07 9.65 -2.09
N THR A 184 -16.39 9.27 -3.17
CA THR A 184 -16.14 7.86 -3.48
C THR A 184 -14.88 7.38 -2.79
N THR A 185 -14.99 6.37 -1.91
CA THR A 185 -13.81 5.74 -1.28
C THR A 185 -13.12 4.78 -2.26
N VAL A 186 -11.80 4.87 -2.41
CA VAL A 186 -11.01 3.96 -3.27
C VAL A 186 -9.96 3.26 -2.43
N PHE A 187 -9.91 1.92 -2.52
CA PHE A 187 -9.03 1.10 -1.69
C PHE A 187 -8.60 -0.21 -2.37
N GLY A 188 -7.63 -0.90 -1.74
CA GLY A 188 -7.12 -2.21 -2.09
C GLY A 188 -7.33 -3.27 -1.02
N HIS A 189 -6.22 -3.88 -0.53
CA HIS A 189 -6.13 -4.80 0.61
C HIS A 189 -6.89 -6.13 0.45
N THR A 190 -8.16 -6.07 0.11
CA THR A 190 -8.99 -7.26 -0.10
C THR A 190 -9.03 -7.62 -1.58
N PRO A 191 -8.36 -8.72 -2.00
CA PRO A 191 -8.40 -9.15 -3.38
C PRO A 191 -9.84 -9.26 -3.89
N THR A 192 -10.14 -8.63 -5.03
CA THR A 192 -11.51 -8.58 -5.55
C THR A 192 -12.14 -9.95 -5.76
N MET A 193 -11.32 -10.98 -6.02
CA MET A 193 -11.81 -12.36 -6.10
C MET A 193 -12.42 -12.90 -4.80
N ASN A 194 -12.08 -12.30 -3.64
CA ASN A 194 -12.64 -12.72 -2.34
C ASN A 194 -14.11 -12.30 -2.16
N TYR A 195 -14.58 -11.33 -2.95
CA TYR A 195 -15.99 -10.95 -3.00
C TYR A 195 -16.85 -11.87 -3.89
N GLY A 196 -16.19 -12.74 -4.68
CA GLY A 196 -16.82 -13.71 -5.57
C GLY A 196 -15.96 -13.95 -6.82
N THR A 197 -16.05 -15.15 -7.39
CA THR A 197 -15.25 -15.54 -8.56
C THR A 197 -15.53 -14.68 -9.80
N GLU A 198 -16.71 -14.07 -9.88
CA GLU A 198 -17.11 -13.13 -10.92
C GLU A 198 -16.33 -11.81 -10.89
N TYR A 199 -15.75 -11.45 -9.75
CA TYR A 199 -14.93 -10.24 -9.57
C TYR A 199 -13.44 -10.48 -9.81
N LYS A 200 -13.03 -11.72 -10.07
CA LYS A 200 -11.62 -12.02 -10.33
C LYS A 200 -11.06 -11.14 -11.45
N ASN A 201 -9.94 -10.44 -11.15
CA ASN A 201 -9.26 -9.52 -12.06
C ASN A 201 -10.15 -8.36 -12.56
N LYS A 202 -11.13 -7.92 -11.78
CA LYS A 202 -11.99 -6.80 -12.09
C LYS A 202 -12.03 -5.82 -10.94
N ILE A 203 -12.06 -4.54 -11.25
CA ILE A 203 -12.40 -3.50 -10.29
C ILE A 203 -13.85 -3.69 -9.85
N ILE A 204 -14.10 -3.62 -8.54
CA ILE A 204 -15.46 -3.56 -8.01
C ILE A 204 -15.84 -2.11 -7.83
N LYS A 205 -17.03 -1.75 -8.30
CA LYS A 205 -17.60 -0.40 -8.15
C LYS A 205 -18.97 -0.53 -7.52
N THR A 206 -19.13 0.01 -6.34
CA THR A 206 -20.42 0.16 -5.67
C THR A 206 -20.96 1.59 -5.82
N HIS A 207 -21.93 1.95 -5.01
CA HIS A 207 -22.45 3.32 -4.99
C HIS A 207 -21.49 4.30 -4.32
N THR A 208 -20.78 3.86 -3.27
CA THR A 208 -19.95 4.74 -2.41
C THR A 208 -18.44 4.39 -2.45
N TRP A 209 -18.04 3.25 -3.05
CA TRP A 209 -16.65 2.85 -3.04
C TRP A 209 -16.21 2.03 -4.27
N ILE A 210 -14.91 1.97 -4.46
CA ILE A 210 -14.21 1.25 -5.53
C ILE A 210 -13.07 0.44 -4.92
N ALA A 211 -13.06 -0.90 -5.14
CA ALA A 211 -11.94 -1.77 -4.76
C ALA A 211 -11.10 -2.14 -6.00
N ILE A 212 -9.77 -2.01 -5.87
CA ILE A 212 -8.82 -2.15 -6.97
C ILE A 212 -7.72 -3.19 -6.74
N ASP A 213 -7.74 -3.96 -5.65
CA ASP A 213 -6.78 -5.05 -5.46
C ASP A 213 -7.11 -6.23 -6.38
N MET A 214 -6.25 -6.47 -7.35
CA MET A 214 -6.40 -7.59 -8.30
C MET A 214 -5.89 -8.92 -7.76
N GLY A 215 -5.23 -8.94 -6.60
CA GLY A 215 -4.59 -10.13 -6.02
C GLY A 215 -3.16 -10.36 -6.51
N ALA A 216 -2.40 -9.30 -6.83
CA ALA A 216 -1.02 -9.41 -7.31
C ALA A 216 -0.07 -10.06 -6.29
N SER A 217 -0.50 -10.18 -5.04
CA SER A 217 0.20 -10.92 -3.99
C SER A 217 0.51 -12.39 -4.33
N ASP A 218 -0.20 -12.99 -5.29
CA ASP A 218 0.06 -14.36 -5.79
C ASP A 218 1.30 -14.45 -6.72
N GLY A 219 1.91 -13.33 -7.08
CA GLY A 219 3.06 -13.22 -7.96
C GLY A 219 2.77 -13.49 -9.45
N ALA A 220 1.53 -13.83 -9.79
CA ALA A 220 1.10 -14.15 -11.15
C ALA A 220 0.07 -13.17 -11.70
N THR A 221 -0.74 -12.58 -10.82
CA THR A 221 -1.76 -11.58 -11.19
C THR A 221 -1.11 -10.20 -11.34
N GLU A 222 -1.46 -9.49 -12.40
CA GLU A 222 -0.97 -8.12 -12.62
C GLU A 222 -1.88 -7.10 -11.92
N PRO A 223 -1.32 -6.07 -11.26
CA PRO A 223 -2.11 -4.99 -10.68
C PRO A 223 -2.77 -4.15 -11.77
N VAL A 224 -3.79 -3.38 -11.41
CA VAL A 224 -4.43 -2.41 -12.29
C VAL A 224 -4.04 -1.00 -11.90
N LEU A 225 -3.66 -0.17 -12.87
CA LEU A 225 -3.53 1.27 -12.72
C LEU A 225 -4.85 1.90 -13.18
N LEU A 226 -5.52 2.60 -12.27
CA LEU A 226 -6.80 3.26 -12.53
C LEU A 226 -6.58 4.77 -12.60
N ARG A 227 -7.04 5.41 -13.68
CA ARG A 227 -7.10 6.88 -13.76
C ARG A 227 -8.47 7.35 -13.27
N LEU A 228 -8.47 8.16 -12.21
CA LEU A 228 -9.71 8.60 -11.55
C LEU A 228 -10.50 9.63 -12.39
N ASP A 229 -9.83 10.40 -13.23
CA ASP A 229 -10.45 11.48 -14.03
C ASP A 229 -11.54 10.98 -14.99
N ASP A 230 -11.37 9.80 -15.55
CA ASP A 230 -12.28 9.20 -16.52
C ASP A 230 -12.50 7.70 -16.34
N MET A 231 -11.98 7.15 -15.24
CA MET A 231 -12.08 5.73 -14.88
C MET A 231 -11.42 4.78 -15.88
N ALA A 232 -10.39 5.24 -16.61
CA ALA A 232 -9.62 4.42 -17.53
C ALA A 232 -8.71 3.44 -16.77
N GLU A 233 -8.75 2.16 -17.16
CA GLU A 233 -7.94 1.09 -16.58
C GLU A 233 -6.76 0.77 -17.49
N PHE A 234 -5.56 0.64 -16.91
CA PHE A 234 -4.34 0.24 -17.62
C PHE A 234 -3.78 -1.04 -16.98
N ARG A 235 -3.29 -1.96 -17.82
CA ARG A 235 -2.71 -3.25 -17.41
C ARG A 235 -1.52 -3.59 -18.30
N ASN A 236 -0.56 -4.36 -17.78
CA ASN A 236 0.59 -4.85 -18.53
C ASN A 236 0.25 -5.97 -19.51
#